data_30ac0648573f2b5b7dee41dffa3840b6
#
_entry.id   30ac0648573f2b5b7dee41dffa3840b6
#
_cell.length_a   1.000
_cell.length_b   1.000
_cell.length_c   1.000
_cell.angle_alpha   90.00
_cell.angle_beta   90.00
_cell.angle_gamma   90.00
#
_symmetry.space_group_name_H-M   'P 1'
#
loop_
_entity.id
_entity.type
_entity.pdbx_description
1 polymer ?
#
loop_
_entity_poly.entity_id
_entity_poly.type
_entity_poly.pdbx_seq_one_letter_code
_entity_poly.pdbx_strand_id
1 'polypeptide(L)'
;ATTSDNDFVSLVLVQKVLPAVTSDFDLWGYFNDDLAGANKLNVGVRHDTYAWTSTPNRKYIIRKFTVYNNNVIPLSTLYTGLFADWDIQNASFNKADYDSVNKMGYSYSTQANPIYCGIKLLSPSPILVNSLDNVGGGAGGIDVTDGFTTAEKYQALSNNRLQAGNTSVNGNDVLQVVSAGPFSLAPDDSATVVF
;
A
#
# COMPACT_ATOMS: atom_id res chain seq x y z
N ALA A 1 -10.79 6.99 5.63
CA ALA A 1 -11.36 6.26 4.49
C ALA A 1 -11.93 4.95 5.01
N THR A 2 -13.23 4.87 5.11
CA THR A 2 -13.94 3.77 5.80
C THR A 2 -14.72 2.87 4.85
N THR A 3 -14.37 2.84 3.59
CA THR A 3 -15.00 1.89 2.68
C THR A 3 -14.28 0.55 2.82
N SER A 4 -14.85 -0.35 3.61
CA SER A 4 -14.52 -1.76 3.53
C SER A 4 -14.99 -2.26 2.17
N ASP A 5 -14.09 -2.32 1.20
CA ASP A 5 -14.36 -2.99 -0.05
C ASP A 5 -14.40 -4.49 0.22
N ASN A 6 -15.54 -5.11 -0.02
CA ASN A 6 -15.70 -6.54 0.06
C ASN A 6 -15.32 -7.24 -1.26
N ASP A 7 -14.36 -6.68 -2.01
CA ASP A 7 -13.96 -7.18 -3.32
C ASP A 7 -13.16 -8.49 -3.24
N PHE A 8 -12.57 -8.76 -2.07
CA PHE A 8 -11.68 -9.89 -1.89
C PHE A 8 -12.25 -10.97 -0.98
N VAL A 9 -11.97 -12.22 -1.32
CA VAL A 9 -12.26 -13.38 -0.49
C VAL A 9 -10.98 -14.10 -0.11
N SER A 10 -10.81 -14.37 1.19
CA SER A 10 -9.68 -15.17 1.68
C SER A 10 -9.90 -16.63 1.37
N LEU A 11 -9.01 -17.21 0.56
CA LEU A 11 -8.97 -18.65 0.26
C LEU A 11 -8.09 -19.41 1.24
N VAL A 12 -7.04 -18.77 1.75
CA VAL A 12 -6.21 -19.25 2.84
C VAL A 12 -6.09 -18.14 3.86
N LEU A 13 -6.67 -18.33 5.03
CA LEU A 13 -6.51 -17.43 6.17
C LEU A 13 -5.03 -17.28 6.53
N VAL A 14 -4.66 -16.13 7.10
CA VAL A 14 -3.29 -15.89 7.52
C VAL A 14 -2.82 -16.97 8.49
N GLN A 15 -1.74 -17.66 8.13
CA GLN A 15 -1.15 -18.76 8.87
C GLN A 15 0.28 -18.42 9.29
N LYS A 16 0.67 -18.88 10.47
CA LYS A 16 2.06 -18.85 10.92
C LYS A 16 2.81 -20.03 10.31
N VAL A 17 3.99 -19.77 9.76
CA VAL A 17 4.92 -20.80 9.31
C VAL A 17 5.70 -21.34 10.52
N LEU A 18 5.67 -22.66 10.74
CA LEU A 18 6.33 -23.30 11.87
C LEU A 18 7.16 -24.51 11.39
N PRO A 19 8.48 -24.50 11.65
CA PRO A 19 9.27 -23.37 12.14
C PRO A 19 9.35 -22.22 11.13
N ALA A 20 9.58 -21.00 11.58
CA ALA A 20 9.85 -19.87 10.71
C ALA A 20 11.16 -20.13 9.91
N VAL A 21 11.20 -19.66 8.65
CA VAL A 21 12.29 -19.98 7.70
C VAL A 21 13.11 -18.73 7.33
N THR A 22 12.45 -17.59 7.21
CA THR A 22 13.08 -16.36 6.70
C THR A 22 13.39 -15.38 7.82
N SER A 23 12.50 -15.26 8.80
CA SER A 23 12.60 -14.31 9.91
C SER A 23 12.29 -15.01 11.24
N ASP A 24 12.15 -14.26 12.33
CA ASP A 24 11.73 -14.83 13.61
C ASP A 24 10.23 -15.16 13.62
N PHE A 25 9.46 -14.51 12.73
CA PHE A 25 8.02 -14.66 12.65
C PHE A 25 7.53 -14.53 11.21
N ASP A 26 7.32 -15.67 10.55
CA ASP A 26 6.83 -15.75 9.18
C ASP A 26 5.34 -16.03 9.14
N LEU A 27 4.61 -15.23 8.35
CA LEU A 27 3.18 -15.43 8.07
C LEU A 27 2.97 -15.52 6.56
N TRP A 28 1.92 -16.22 6.15
CA TRP A 28 1.43 -16.17 4.77
C TRP A 28 -0.09 -16.33 4.71
N GLY A 29 -0.67 -15.92 3.61
CA GLY A 29 -2.08 -16.11 3.27
C GLY A 29 -2.30 -15.95 1.78
N TYR A 30 -3.51 -16.28 1.33
CA TYR A 30 -3.90 -16.17 -0.07
C TYR A 30 -5.35 -15.71 -0.19
N PHE A 31 -5.60 -14.77 -1.07
CA PHE A 31 -6.91 -14.25 -1.39
C PHE A 31 -7.07 -14.01 -2.90
N ASN A 32 -8.29 -13.85 -3.37
CA ASN A 32 -8.60 -13.44 -4.73
C ASN A 32 -9.70 -12.37 -4.74
N ASP A 33 -10.00 -11.85 -5.93
CA ASP A 33 -10.97 -10.79 -6.15
C ASP A 33 -12.36 -11.30 -6.58
N ASP A 34 -12.75 -12.49 -6.14
CA ASP A 34 -14.02 -13.14 -6.58
C ASP A 34 -15.27 -12.34 -6.19
N LEU A 35 -15.19 -11.46 -5.21
CA LEU A 35 -16.31 -10.62 -4.76
C LEU A 35 -16.39 -9.26 -5.45
N ALA A 36 -15.43 -8.90 -6.32
CA ALA A 36 -15.38 -7.60 -6.99
C ALA A 36 -16.46 -7.39 -8.07
N GLY A 37 -17.32 -8.39 -8.30
CA GLY A 37 -18.44 -8.30 -9.24
C GLY A 37 -17.99 -7.92 -10.65
N ALA A 38 -18.54 -6.83 -11.21
CA ALA A 38 -18.21 -6.36 -12.54
C ALA A 38 -16.79 -5.78 -12.66
N ASN A 39 -16.15 -5.45 -11.54
CA ASN A 39 -14.77 -4.91 -11.49
C ASN A 39 -13.71 -6.01 -11.28
N LYS A 40 -14.13 -7.26 -11.29
CA LYS A 40 -13.22 -8.40 -11.09
C LYS A 40 -12.14 -8.44 -12.15
N LEU A 41 -10.89 -8.49 -11.71
CA LEU A 41 -9.71 -8.65 -12.56
C LEU A 41 -9.31 -10.12 -12.72
N ASN A 42 -9.94 -11.03 -11.94
CA ASN A 42 -9.62 -12.44 -11.84
C ASN A 42 -8.16 -12.69 -11.46
N VAL A 43 -7.73 -12.06 -10.39
CA VAL A 43 -6.39 -12.18 -9.83
C VAL A 43 -6.39 -12.99 -8.54
N GLY A 44 -5.33 -13.75 -8.33
CA GLY A 44 -5.00 -14.33 -7.03
C GLY A 44 -3.84 -13.60 -6.40
N VAL A 45 -3.84 -13.42 -5.09
CA VAL A 45 -2.78 -12.72 -4.37
C VAL A 45 -2.29 -13.57 -3.21
N ARG A 46 -1.03 -14.03 -3.29
CA ARG A 46 -0.31 -14.54 -2.14
C ARG A 46 0.37 -13.40 -1.43
N HIS A 47 0.26 -13.34 -0.12
CA HIS A 47 1.04 -12.41 0.68
C HIS A 47 1.86 -13.16 1.74
N ASP A 48 3.11 -12.76 1.90
CA ASP A 48 4.00 -13.23 2.93
C ASP A 48 4.42 -12.04 3.81
N THR A 49 4.58 -12.26 5.11
CA THR A 49 5.02 -11.23 6.07
C THR A 49 6.17 -11.77 6.89
N TYR A 50 7.20 -10.95 7.05
CA TYR A 50 8.41 -11.28 7.79
C TYR A 50 8.67 -10.23 8.86
N ALA A 51 8.94 -10.68 10.09
CA ALA A 51 9.21 -9.80 11.22
C ALA A 51 10.34 -10.37 12.11
N TRP A 52 11.10 -9.48 12.75
CA TRP A 52 12.23 -9.81 13.60
C TRP A 52 12.08 -9.20 14.99
N THR A 53 12.61 -9.89 16.01
CA THR A 53 12.62 -9.43 17.41
C THR A 53 13.89 -8.69 17.78
N SER A 54 14.99 -8.92 17.04
CA SER A 54 16.29 -8.33 17.30
C SER A 54 16.34 -6.82 17.00
N THR A 55 17.16 -6.09 17.75
CA THR A 55 17.48 -4.70 17.43
C THR A 55 18.60 -4.68 16.35
N PRO A 56 18.50 -3.88 15.28
CA PRO A 56 17.50 -2.84 14.98
C PRO A 56 16.26 -3.31 14.22
N ASN A 57 16.17 -4.59 13.87
CA ASN A 57 15.23 -5.12 12.88
C ASN A 57 13.76 -5.15 13.37
N ARG A 58 13.51 -5.08 14.67
CA ARG A 58 12.15 -5.08 15.26
C ARG A 58 11.29 -3.85 14.94
N LYS A 59 11.84 -2.87 14.21
CA LYS A 59 11.15 -1.61 13.90
C LYS A 59 10.49 -1.59 12.51
N TYR A 60 10.61 -2.68 11.76
CA TYR A 60 9.99 -2.83 10.46
C TYR A 60 9.46 -4.25 10.24
N ILE A 61 8.58 -4.39 9.31
CA ILE A 61 8.14 -5.67 8.75
C ILE A 61 8.37 -5.62 7.24
N ILE A 62 8.64 -6.77 6.64
CA ILE A 62 8.67 -6.92 5.19
C ILE A 62 7.39 -7.60 4.74
N ARG A 63 6.73 -7.02 3.74
CA ARG A 63 5.53 -7.55 3.10
C ARG A 63 5.85 -7.90 1.64
N LYS A 64 5.69 -9.16 1.29
CA LYS A 64 5.84 -9.65 -0.07
C LYS A 64 4.47 -10.03 -0.61
N PHE A 65 4.13 -9.52 -1.79
CA PHE A 65 2.90 -9.86 -2.51
C PHE A 65 3.27 -10.47 -3.85
N THR A 66 2.67 -11.61 -4.18
CA THR A 66 2.73 -12.22 -5.51
C THR A 66 1.34 -12.22 -6.08
N VAL A 67 1.14 -11.46 -7.15
CA VAL A 67 -0.13 -11.30 -7.86
C VAL A 67 -0.11 -12.21 -9.09
N TYR A 68 -1.06 -13.12 -9.19
CA TYR A 68 -1.21 -14.09 -10.26
C TYR A 68 -2.32 -13.64 -11.21
N ASN A 69 -2.09 -13.75 -12.51
CA ASN A 69 -3.13 -13.60 -13.52
C ASN A 69 -3.82 -14.94 -13.75
N ASN A 70 -5.03 -15.09 -13.24
CA ASN A 70 -5.84 -16.30 -13.41
C ASN A 70 -6.76 -16.23 -14.67
N ASN A 71 -6.54 -15.25 -15.56
CA ASN A 71 -7.28 -15.12 -16.80
C ASN A 71 -6.64 -15.92 -17.93
N VAL A 72 -7.43 -16.21 -18.94
CA VAL A 72 -6.97 -16.74 -20.24
C VAL A 72 -6.46 -15.65 -21.19
N ILE A 73 -6.53 -14.38 -20.77
CA ILE A 73 -6.05 -13.20 -21.51
C ILE A 73 -5.01 -12.44 -20.68
N PRO A 74 -4.09 -11.71 -21.32
CA PRO A 74 -3.13 -10.87 -20.59
C PRO A 74 -3.83 -9.76 -19.80
N LEU A 75 -3.29 -9.47 -18.61
CA LEU A 75 -3.55 -8.23 -17.88
C LEU A 75 -2.44 -7.23 -18.21
N SER A 76 -2.82 -6.04 -18.63
CA SER A 76 -1.90 -4.94 -18.88
C SER A 76 -2.17 -3.79 -17.92
N THR A 77 -1.15 -2.96 -17.67
CA THR A 77 -1.26 -1.78 -16.79
C THR A 77 -1.73 -2.08 -15.37
N LEU A 78 -1.33 -3.25 -14.83
CA LEU A 78 -1.61 -3.64 -13.45
C LEU A 78 -0.66 -2.89 -12.49
N TYR A 79 -1.22 -2.34 -11.41
CA TYR A 79 -0.46 -1.73 -10.32
C TYR A 79 -0.74 -2.47 -9.02
N THR A 80 0.27 -2.57 -8.16
CA THR A 80 0.16 -3.16 -6.82
C THR A 80 0.73 -2.20 -5.81
N GLY A 81 -0.01 -1.90 -4.75
CA GLY A 81 0.44 -0.93 -3.75
C GLY A 81 -0.14 -1.18 -2.36
N LEU A 82 0.42 -0.46 -1.40
CA LEU A 82 -0.06 -0.38 -0.04
C LEU A 82 -0.66 1.00 0.22
N PHE A 83 -1.85 1.00 0.77
CA PHE A 83 -2.52 2.19 1.31
C PHE A 83 -2.26 2.23 2.82
N ALA A 84 -1.83 3.37 3.33
CA ALA A 84 -1.58 3.56 4.75
C ALA A 84 -2.18 4.87 5.24
N ASP A 85 -2.89 4.76 6.35
CA ASP A 85 -3.40 5.83 7.17
C ASP A 85 -2.66 5.75 8.52
N TRP A 86 -1.66 6.62 8.70
CA TRP A 86 -0.71 6.42 9.80
C TRP A 86 -1.13 7.04 11.13
N ASP A 87 -2.02 8.01 11.17
CA ASP A 87 -2.48 8.70 12.39
C ASP A 87 -1.36 8.90 13.44
N ILE A 88 -0.25 9.56 13.03
CA ILE A 88 0.94 9.66 13.87
C ILE A 88 0.72 10.70 14.96
N GLN A 89 0.78 10.29 16.23
CA GLN A 89 0.55 11.12 17.43
C GLN A 89 -0.86 11.76 17.39
N ASN A 90 -0.99 12.86 16.68
CA ASN A 90 -2.27 13.51 16.38
C ASN A 90 -2.36 13.70 14.87
N ALA A 91 -3.31 13.03 14.22
CA ALA A 91 -3.51 13.04 12.78
C ALA A 91 -3.53 14.45 12.18
N SER A 92 -4.15 15.41 12.87
CA SER A 92 -4.25 16.80 12.40
C SER A 92 -2.91 17.55 12.29
N PHE A 93 -1.82 16.93 12.73
CA PHE A 93 -0.46 17.50 12.70
C PHE A 93 0.49 16.64 11.87
N ASN A 94 -0.02 15.93 10.88
CA ASN A 94 0.79 15.07 10.04
C ASN A 94 1.09 15.71 8.68
N LYS A 95 2.22 15.35 8.11
CA LYS A 95 2.62 15.62 6.73
C LYS A 95 3.12 14.34 6.09
N ALA A 96 2.95 14.24 4.78
CA ALA A 96 3.50 13.14 3.98
C ALA A 96 4.51 13.69 2.97
N ASP A 97 5.57 12.91 2.73
CA ASP A 97 6.65 13.26 1.80
C ASP A 97 7.27 11.99 1.19
N TYR A 98 8.23 12.17 0.30
CA TYR A 98 8.91 11.10 -0.43
C TYR A 98 10.43 11.24 -0.36
N ASP A 99 11.10 10.17 0.07
CA ASP A 99 12.55 10.01 0.00
C ASP A 99 12.92 9.26 -1.30
N SER A 100 13.41 9.99 -2.28
CA SER A 100 13.80 9.45 -3.58
C SER A 100 15.05 8.55 -3.52
N VAL A 101 15.95 8.78 -2.58
CA VAL A 101 17.18 8.01 -2.40
C VAL A 101 16.85 6.61 -1.86
N ASN A 102 15.97 6.56 -0.88
CA ASN A 102 15.56 5.32 -0.25
C ASN A 102 14.34 4.66 -0.93
N LYS A 103 13.71 5.30 -1.92
CA LYS A 103 12.47 4.86 -2.55
C LYS A 103 11.37 4.61 -1.50
N MET A 104 11.11 5.61 -0.67
CA MET A 104 10.21 5.47 0.48
C MET A 104 9.22 6.64 0.53
N GLY A 105 7.94 6.32 0.50
CA GLY A 105 6.91 7.25 0.93
C GLY A 105 6.82 7.22 2.46
N TYR A 106 6.75 8.39 3.11
CA TYR A 106 6.67 8.46 4.56
C TYR A 106 5.77 9.58 5.04
N SER A 107 5.20 9.37 6.23
CA SER A 107 4.46 10.40 6.96
C SER A 107 5.14 10.67 8.28
N TYR A 108 4.97 11.88 8.79
CA TYR A 108 5.58 12.32 10.04
C TYR A 108 4.71 13.34 10.77
N SER A 109 4.84 13.35 12.09
CA SER A 109 4.22 14.38 12.93
C SER A 109 5.05 15.67 12.92
N THR A 110 4.40 16.81 12.84
CA THR A 110 5.01 18.15 12.97
C THR A 110 5.13 18.61 14.42
N GLN A 111 4.65 17.81 15.37
CA GLN A 111 4.72 18.11 16.80
C GLN A 111 6.14 17.94 17.34
N ALA A 112 6.37 18.38 18.60
CA ALA A 112 7.66 18.14 19.26
C ALA A 112 7.99 16.65 19.34
N ASN A 113 9.27 16.29 19.09
CA ASN A 113 9.76 14.91 18.99
C ASN A 113 9.05 14.10 17.89
N PRO A 114 9.21 14.48 16.62
CA PRO A 114 8.47 13.90 15.52
C PRO A 114 8.74 12.39 15.39
N ILE A 115 7.68 11.64 15.18
CA ILE A 115 7.72 10.21 14.81
C ILE A 115 7.51 10.12 13.30
N TYR A 116 8.18 9.16 12.68
CA TYR A 116 8.12 8.88 11.26
C TYR A 116 7.65 7.45 11.03
N CYS A 117 6.75 7.27 10.07
CA CYS A 117 6.35 5.96 9.55
C CYS A 117 6.39 6.01 8.02
N GLY A 118 6.76 4.91 7.38
CA GLY A 118 6.85 4.91 5.92
C GLY A 118 6.79 3.52 5.30
N ILE A 119 6.59 3.51 4.00
CA ILE A 119 6.59 2.33 3.16
C ILE A 119 7.72 2.47 2.14
N LYS A 120 8.65 1.52 2.16
CA LYS A 120 9.77 1.44 1.22
C LYS A 120 9.50 0.36 0.18
N LEU A 121 9.65 0.69 -1.10
CA LEU A 121 9.65 -0.32 -2.15
C LEU A 121 11.02 -1.01 -2.20
N LEU A 122 11.03 -2.33 -2.00
CA LEU A 122 12.24 -3.17 -2.03
C LEU A 122 12.42 -3.87 -3.39
N SER A 123 11.34 -4.02 -4.17
CA SER A 123 11.41 -4.59 -5.51
C SER A 123 12.11 -3.65 -6.50
N PRO A 124 12.73 -4.17 -7.58
CA PRO A 124 13.42 -3.36 -8.60
C PRO A 124 12.47 -2.62 -9.56
N SER A 125 11.17 -2.59 -9.24
CA SER A 125 10.15 -1.91 -10.05
C SER A 125 10.19 -0.39 -9.90
N PRO A 126 9.65 0.38 -10.86
CA PRO A 126 9.37 1.79 -10.65
C PRO A 126 8.45 1.98 -9.45
N ILE A 127 8.77 2.95 -8.61
CA ILE A 127 7.92 3.35 -7.49
C ILE A 127 7.03 4.51 -7.88
N LEU A 128 5.79 4.47 -7.40
CA LEU A 128 4.85 5.59 -7.42
C LEU A 128 4.43 5.88 -5.97
N VAL A 129 4.33 7.15 -5.65
CA VAL A 129 3.90 7.61 -4.33
C VAL A 129 2.80 8.62 -4.50
N ASN A 130 1.63 8.34 -3.95
CA ASN A 130 0.51 9.27 -3.95
C ASN A 130 0.15 9.59 -2.50
N SER A 131 0.51 10.79 -2.08
CA SER A 131 0.18 11.33 -0.77
C SER A 131 -1.16 12.07 -0.85
N LEU A 132 -2.09 11.77 0.02
CA LEU A 132 -3.46 12.25 0.01
C LEU A 132 -3.73 13.07 1.27
N ASP A 133 -4.46 14.16 1.13
CA ASP A 133 -5.01 14.90 2.26
C ASP A 133 -6.37 14.29 2.62
N ASN A 134 -6.52 13.78 3.84
CA ASN A 134 -7.77 13.23 4.36
C ASN A 134 -8.68 14.35 4.89
N VAL A 135 -8.98 15.29 4.02
CA VAL A 135 -9.84 16.45 4.31
C VAL A 135 -10.82 16.64 3.15
N GLY A 136 -12.00 17.18 3.42
CA GLY A 136 -13.00 17.41 2.39
C GLY A 136 -12.46 18.25 1.23
N GLY A 137 -12.70 17.79 0.00
CA GLY A 137 -12.17 18.37 -1.23
C GLY A 137 -10.72 17.97 -1.55
N GLY A 138 -10.10 17.08 -0.78
CA GLY A 138 -8.79 16.47 -1.07
C GLY A 138 -7.61 17.43 -1.21
N ALA A 139 -7.77 18.70 -0.84
CA ALA A 139 -6.73 19.76 -0.92
C ALA A 139 -5.97 19.80 -2.26
N GLY A 140 -6.69 19.64 -3.37
CA GLY A 140 -6.13 19.60 -4.74
C GLY A 140 -5.60 18.23 -5.18
N GLY A 141 -5.81 17.19 -4.37
CA GLY A 141 -5.62 15.79 -4.71
C GLY A 141 -6.95 15.06 -4.85
N ILE A 142 -6.90 13.74 -4.66
CA ILE A 142 -8.10 12.90 -4.60
C ILE A 142 -8.83 13.18 -3.28
N ASP A 143 -10.16 13.36 -3.35
CA ASP A 143 -11.00 13.45 -2.16
C ASP A 143 -11.40 12.04 -1.73
N VAL A 144 -10.83 11.57 -0.62
CA VAL A 144 -11.16 10.25 -0.06
C VAL A 144 -12.35 10.29 0.89
N THR A 145 -12.89 11.47 1.16
CA THR A 145 -13.99 11.66 2.14
C THR A 145 -15.37 11.52 1.51
N ASP A 146 -15.48 11.63 0.18
CA ASP A 146 -16.74 11.51 -0.57
C ASP A 146 -17.00 10.09 -1.13
N GLY A 147 -16.13 9.13 -0.79
CA GLY A 147 -16.24 7.73 -1.18
C GLY A 147 -15.22 7.30 -2.22
N PHE A 148 -13.99 7.10 -1.81
CA PHE A 148 -12.84 6.65 -2.61
C PHE A 148 -13.20 5.63 -3.70
N THR A 149 -13.51 6.11 -4.89
CA THR A 149 -14.05 5.32 -6.01
C THR A 149 -12.99 4.41 -6.65
N THR A 150 -13.41 3.41 -7.44
CA THR A 150 -12.49 2.53 -8.19
C THR A 150 -11.56 3.33 -9.11
N ALA A 151 -12.05 4.39 -9.76
CA ALA A 151 -11.23 5.25 -10.61
C ALA A 151 -10.17 6.02 -9.80
N GLU A 152 -10.52 6.53 -8.64
CA GLU A 152 -9.62 7.23 -7.74
C GLU A 152 -8.59 6.29 -7.11
N LYS A 153 -8.97 5.05 -6.76
CA LYS A 153 -8.03 4.01 -6.32
C LYS A 153 -7.00 3.70 -7.41
N TYR A 154 -7.44 3.57 -8.66
CA TYR A 154 -6.52 3.39 -9.80
C TYR A 154 -5.62 4.62 -9.97
N GLN A 155 -6.15 5.82 -9.89
CA GLN A 155 -5.38 7.06 -9.95
C GLN A 155 -4.36 7.14 -8.81
N ALA A 156 -4.74 6.77 -7.58
CA ALA A 156 -3.84 6.75 -6.43
C ALA A 156 -2.69 5.75 -6.60
N LEU A 157 -2.93 4.62 -7.27
CA LEU A 157 -1.91 3.61 -7.56
C LEU A 157 -1.02 3.95 -8.76
N SER A 158 -1.52 4.75 -9.73
CA SER A 158 -0.87 4.98 -11.03
C SER A 158 -0.24 6.35 -11.21
N ASN A 159 -0.49 7.29 -10.31
CA ASN A 159 0.03 8.66 -10.38
C ASN A 159 0.90 9.01 -9.17
N ASN A 160 1.71 10.05 -9.34
CA ASN A 160 2.52 10.62 -8.25
C ASN A 160 1.91 11.92 -7.73
N ARG A 161 1.81 12.02 -6.41
CA ARG A 161 1.67 13.23 -5.63
C ARG A 161 2.54 13.06 -4.39
N LEU A 162 3.73 13.64 -4.42
CA LEU A 162 4.79 13.27 -3.47
C LEU A 162 4.56 13.82 -2.07
N GLN A 163 3.73 14.88 -1.92
CA GLN A 163 3.52 15.57 -0.66
C GLN A 163 2.04 15.78 -0.36
N ALA A 164 1.69 15.72 0.93
CA ALA A 164 0.40 16.11 1.49
C ALA A 164 0.59 16.73 2.88
N GLY A 165 -0.48 17.32 3.44
CA GLY A 165 -0.41 17.98 4.73
C GLY A 165 0.06 19.42 4.65
N ASN A 166 0.01 20.05 3.46
CA ASN A 166 0.50 21.42 3.25
C ASN A 166 -0.62 22.49 3.29
N THR A 167 -1.84 22.11 3.64
CA THR A 167 -2.97 23.04 3.82
C THR A 167 -2.79 23.95 5.04
N SER A 168 -1.96 23.53 5.98
CA SER A 168 -1.60 24.27 7.20
C SER A 168 -0.10 24.16 7.46
N VAL A 169 0.47 25.13 8.13
CA VAL A 169 1.86 25.09 8.61
C VAL A 169 2.10 23.87 9.54
N ASN A 170 1.09 23.51 10.30
CA ASN A 170 1.13 22.40 11.25
C ASN A 170 0.84 21.03 10.61
N GLY A 171 0.46 20.98 9.34
CA GLY A 171 -0.01 19.75 8.71
C GLY A 171 -1.52 19.57 8.80
N ASN A 172 -1.98 18.39 8.44
CA ASN A 172 -3.37 17.93 8.56
C ASN A 172 -3.37 16.39 8.56
N ASP A 173 -4.54 15.79 8.59
CA ASP A 173 -4.70 14.36 8.42
C ASP A 173 -4.29 13.94 6.99
N VAL A 174 -3.39 12.94 6.87
CA VAL A 174 -2.81 12.52 5.59
C VAL A 174 -2.77 11.01 5.46
N LEU A 175 -2.98 10.55 4.24
CA LEU A 175 -2.88 9.16 3.81
C LEU A 175 -1.76 9.02 2.78
N GLN A 176 -1.29 7.81 2.56
CA GLN A 176 -0.29 7.56 1.54
C GLN A 176 -0.50 6.22 0.84
N VAL A 177 -0.38 6.24 -0.49
CA VAL A 177 -0.31 5.04 -1.32
C VAL A 177 1.10 4.94 -1.88
N VAL A 178 1.76 3.81 -1.61
CA VAL A 178 3.05 3.47 -2.23
C VAL A 178 2.84 2.25 -3.10
N SER A 179 3.15 2.36 -4.38
CA SER A 179 2.85 1.34 -5.38
C SER A 179 4.00 1.06 -6.33
N ALA A 180 3.88 -0.03 -7.04
CA ALA A 180 4.77 -0.46 -8.12
C ALA A 180 3.94 -0.84 -9.36
N GLY A 181 4.51 -0.60 -10.53
CA GLY A 181 3.89 -0.88 -11.82
C GLY A 181 4.24 0.19 -12.87
N PRO A 182 3.63 0.13 -14.08
CA PRO A 182 2.68 -0.90 -14.50
C PRO A 182 3.34 -2.26 -14.77
N PHE A 183 2.61 -3.33 -14.48
CA PHE A 183 2.99 -4.68 -14.86
C PHE A 183 2.12 -5.15 -16.03
N SER A 184 2.68 -6.00 -16.90
CA SER A 184 1.94 -6.79 -17.88
C SER A 184 2.15 -8.25 -17.55
N LEU A 185 1.06 -8.98 -17.33
CA LEU A 185 1.07 -10.40 -16.97
C LEU A 185 0.37 -11.20 -18.07
N ALA A 186 1.07 -12.13 -18.70
CA ALA A 186 0.45 -13.12 -19.57
C ALA A 186 -0.50 -14.03 -18.76
N PRO A 187 -1.38 -14.82 -19.42
CA PRO A 187 -2.12 -15.88 -18.73
C PRO A 187 -1.18 -16.76 -17.89
N ASP A 188 -1.60 -17.11 -16.68
CA ASP A 188 -0.86 -17.94 -15.71
C ASP A 188 0.48 -17.33 -15.23
N ASP A 189 0.79 -16.06 -15.60
CA ASP A 189 1.99 -15.36 -15.14
C ASP A 189 1.73 -14.65 -13.81
N SER A 190 2.81 -14.18 -13.18
CA SER A 190 2.73 -13.46 -11.89
C SER A 190 3.77 -12.34 -11.78
N ALA A 191 3.45 -11.34 -10.97
CA ALA A 191 4.40 -10.33 -10.52
C ALA A 191 4.58 -10.38 -9.01
N THR A 192 5.81 -10.20 -8.56
CA THR A 192 6.13 -10.11 -7.13
C THR A 192 6.58 -8.70 -6.77
N VAL A 193 5.94 -8.14 -5.75
CA VAL A 193 6.27 -6.83 -5.18
C VAL A 193 6.58 -6.98 -3.69
N VAL A 194 7.62 -6.32 -3.23
CA VAL A 194 8.09 -6.38 -1.84
C VAL A 194 8.21 -4.95 -1.29
N PHE A 195 7.60 -4.75 -0.14
CA PHE A 195 7.65 -3.52 0.63
C PHE A 195 8.29 -3.74 2.00
#